data_db665229ae8fc1207416394976f06cb1
#
_entry.id   db665229ae8fc1207416394976f06cb1
#
_cell.length_a   1.000
_cell.length_b   1.000
_cell.length_c   1.000
_cell.angle_alpha   90.00
_cell.angle_beta   90.00
_cell.angle_gamma   90.00
#
_symmetry.space_group_name_H-M   'P 1'
#
loop_
_entity.id
_entity.type
_entity.pdbx_description
1 polymer ?
#
loop_
_entity_poly.entity_id
_entity_poly.type
_entity_poly.pdbx_seq_one_letter_code
_entity_poly.pdbx_strand_id
1 'polypeptide(L)' 'SQHVQEDACLELPFPATLVECGMDESGTETMGHGDSFQLRFAPFQVRTFRVLPQE' A
#
# COMPACT_ATOMS: atom_id res chain seq x y z
N SER A 1 7.56 26.23 0.83
CA SER A 1 7.70 24.88 1.37
C SER A 1 7.72 23.86 0.25
N GLN A 2 8.54 22.89 0.40
CA GLN A 2 8.65 21.84 -0.60
C GLN A 2 7.97 20.59 -0.10
N HIS A 3 7.17 20.01 -0.97
CA HIS A 3 6.57 18.71 -0.69
C HIS A 3 7.41 17.66 -1.38
N VAL A 4 7.99 16.79 -0.58
CA VAL A 4 8.76 15.67 -1.09
C VAL A 4 7.89 14.43 -1.01
N GLN A 5 7.66 13.80 -2.14
CA GLN A 5 6.98 12.52 -2.20
C GLN A 5 8.03 11.43 -2.32
N GLU A 6 7.89 10.39 -1.52
CA GLU A 6 8.80 9.27 -1.57
C GLU A 6 8.11 8.07 -2.17
N ASP A 7 8.81 7.43 -3.08
CA ASP A 7 8.35 6.18 -3.67
C ASP A 7 8.97 5.04 -2.88
N ALA A 8 8.15 4.06 -2.56
CA ALA A 8 8.58 2.86 -1.87
C ALA A 8 8.16 1.65 -2.68
N CYS A 9 8.96 0.61 -2.62
CA CYS A 9 8.64 -0.64 -3.27
C CYS A 9 8.45 -1.71 -2.20
N LEU A 10 7.27 -2.29 -2.17
CA LEU A 10 6.96 -3.40 -1.30
C LEU A 10 7.11 -4.70 -2.07
N GLU A 11 8.03 -5.55 -1.62
CA GLU A 11 8.25 -6.84 -2.23
C GLU A 11 7.86 -7.94 -1.26
N LEU A 12 7.11 -8.90 -1.78
CA LEU A 12 6.63 -10.03 -0.99
C LEU A 12 7.22 -11.31 -1.55
N PRO A 13 7.44 -12.33 -0.68
CA PRO A 13 7.94 -13.61 -1.16
C PRO A 13 6.85 -14.49 -1.78
N PHE A 14 5.64 -13.97 -1.95
CA PHE A 14 4.52 -14.70 -2.51
C PHE A 14 3.56 -13.72 -3.16
N PRO A 15 2.75 -14.19 -4.13
CA PRO A 15 1.71 -13.32 -4.71
C PRO A 15 0.60 -13.05 -3.71
N ALA A 16 0.11 -11.83 -3.74
CA ALA A 16 -0.94 -11.40 -2.82
C ALA A 16 -1.76 -10.30 -3.42
N THR A 17 -2.90 -10.03 -2.80
CA THR A 17 -3.69 -8.84 -3.07
C THR A 17 -3.37 -7.82 -1.98
N LEU A 18 -3.06 -6.60 -2.39
CA LEU A 18 -2.77 -5.52 -1.45
C LEU A 18 -3.98 -4.60 -1.38
N VAL A 19 -4.46 -4.39 -0.17
CA VAL A 19 -5.63 -3.55 0.08
C VAL A 19 -5.24 -2.44 1.05
N GLU A 20 -5.51 -1.21 0.67
CA GLU A 20 -5.28 -0.08 1.56
C GLU A 20 -6.53 0.13 2.42
N CYS A 21 -6.32 0.28 3.73
CA CYS A 21 -7.40 0.47 4.69
C CYS A 21 -7.45 1.92 5.12
N GLY A 22 -8.64 2.49 5.13
CA GLY A 22 -8.83 3.85 5.62
C GLY A 22 -8.73 3.92 7.13
N MET A 23 -8.41 5.09 7.65
CA MET A 23 -8.25 5.29 9.08
C MET A 23 -9.56 5.13 9.85
N ASP A 24 -10.66 5.39 9.21
CA ASP A 24 -11.98 5.30 9.85
C ASP A 24 -12.68 3.97 9.55
N GLU A 25 -11.96 3.03 8.97
CA GLU A 25 -12.45 1.70 8.62
C GLU A 25 -13.61 1.71 7.61
N SER A 26 -14.02 2.88 7.15
CA SER A 26 -15.15 2.96 6.25
C SER A 26 -14.76 2.78 4.80
N GLY A 27 -13.49 2.79 4.48
CA GLY A 27 -13.04 2.66 3.11
C GLY A 27 -11.87 1.70 2.98
N THR A 28 -11.98 0.81 2.01
CA THR A 28 -10.86 -0.02 1.59
C THR A 28 -10.71 0.13 0.09
N GLU A 29 -9.48 0.07 -0.38
CA GLU A 29 -9.20 0.18 -1.79
C GLU A 29 -8.19 -0.87 -2.17
N THR A 30 -8.53 -1.67 -3.18
CA THR A 30 -7.60 -2.67 -3.69
C THR A 30 -6.55 -1.96 -4.52
N MET A 31 -5.30 -2.12 -4.11
CA MET A 31 -4.18 -1.50 -4.80
C MET A 31 -3.72 -2.33 -5.99
N GLY A 32 -3.85 -3.64 -5.89
CA GLY A 32 -3.44 -4.50 -6.99
C GLY A 32 -3.16 -5.91 -6.52
N HIS A 33 -2.68 -6.71 -7.46
CA HIS A 33 -2.37 -8.12 -7.23
C HIS A 33 -0.96 -8.37 -7.72
N GLY A 34 -0.22 -9.18 -6.99
CA GLY A 34 1.13 -9.56 -7.39
C GLY A 34 2.03 -9.68 -6.19
N ASP A 35 3.33 -9.71 -6.43
CA ASP A 35 4.33 -9.82 -5.38
C ASP A 35 5.19 -8.57 -5.24
N SER A 36 4.92 -7.55 -6.04
CA SER A 36 5.69 -6.31 -5.99
C SER A 36 4.74 -5.13 -6.22
N PHE A 37 4.84 -4.14 -5.36
CA PHE A 37 3.97 -2.97 -5.42
C PHE A 37 4.80 -1.70 -5.25
N GLN A 38 4.55 -0.72 -6.10
CA GLN A 38 5.12 0.61 -5.92
C GLN A 38 4.11 1.49 -5.21
N LEU A 39 4.57 2.11 -4.12
CA LEU A 39 3.72 2.94 -3.29
C LEU A 39 4.34 4.32 -3.18
N ARG A 40 3.50 5.33 -3.17
CA ARG A 40 3.95 6.71 -3.07
C ARG A 40 3.41 7.32 -1.79
N PHE A 41 4.31 7.94 -1.04
CA PHE A 41 3.96 8.53 0.25
C PHE A 41 4.23 10.02 0.23
N ALA A 42 3.30 10.80 0.76
CA ALA A 42 3.53 12.20 1.08
C ALA A 42 4.31 12.29 2.39
N PRO A 43 4.96 13.44 2.66
CA PRO A 43 5.67 13.60 3.93
C PRO A 43 4.74 13.37 5.11
N PHE A 44 5.24 12.63 6.11
CA PHE A 44 4.52 12.31 7.34
C PHE A 44 3.21 11.54 7.13
N GLN A 45 3.02 10.95 5.97
CA GLN A 45 1.83 10.17 5.70
C GLN A 45 1.98 8.77 6.29
N VAL A 46 0.94 8.34 7.00
CA VAL A 46 0.85 6.98 7.52
C VAL A 46 -0.24 6.27 6.74
N ARG A 47 0.09 5.12 6.17
CA ARG A 47 -0.85 4.34 5.39
C ARG A 47 -0.87 2.91 5.92
N THR A 48 -2.04 2.33 5.95
CA THR A 48 -2.23 0.97 6.48
C THR A 48 -2.69 0.07 5.33
N PHE A 49 -2.04 -1.07 5.20
CA PHE A 49 -2.36 -2.02 4.16
C PHE A 49 -2.63 -3.39 4.75
N ARG A 50 -3.49 -4.12 4.07
CA ARG A 50 -3.73 -5.53 4.37
C ARG A 50 -3.18 -6.36 3.22
N VAL A 51 -2.44 -7.39 3.56
CA VAL A 51 -1.86 -8.31 2.58
C VAL A 51 -2.70 -9.59 2.61
N LEU A 52 -3.30 -9.92 1.48
CA LEU A 52 -4.13 -11.11 1.34
C LEU A 52 -3.42 -12.09 0.41
N PRO A 53 -2.73 -13.10 0.93
CA PRO A 53 -2.01 -14.04 0.08
C PRO A 53 -2.97 -14.76 -0.87
N GLN A 54 -2.51 -14.98 -2.08
CA GLN A 54 -3.25 -15.78 -3.05
C GLN A 54 -2.94 -17.24 -2.86
N GLU A 55 -3.96 -18.04 -2.92
CA GLU A 55 -3.81 -19.49 -2.82
C GLU A 55 -3.69 -20.14 -4.18
#